data_0a09693bcc1196223be5295634dfa78c
#
_entry.id   0a09693bcc1196223be5295634dfa78c
#
_cell.length_a   1.000
_cell.length_b   1.000
_cell.length_c   1.000
_cell.angle_alpha   90.00
_cell.angle_beta   90.00
_cell.angle_gamma   90.00
#
_symmetry.space_group_name_H-M   'P 1'
#
loop_
_entity.id
_entity.type
_entity.pdbx_description
1 polymer ?
#
loop_
_entity_poly.entity_id
_entity_poly.type
_entity_poly.pdbx_seq_one_letter_code
_entity_poly.pdbx_strand_id
1 'polypeptide(L)'
;MTKIVLVGDCIATGHNCLVPEISGDPNCNLDDLEVKRQLKDKIVEWYLKDNQAQSDVVKEAYMAKYAKEKELAWPSHIPDCVNLCRVGDTFQGMHELIKEHIQENGNPDLLLITDYDATHRCVVVHHEGKKHVVRRDWNFRNEPQVKWPDEVYTKFLKKCIEQEQLGKEWQKKKHQRSLGRLIKFIKSKGIRSEFLLFHDYNSHLTEYYNKVTGSKVHDLTDVQKRYCDANGKEVYSLKLQQQKHIAQHIIDTVITT
;
A
#
# COMPACT_ATOMS: atom_id res chain seq x y z
N MET A 1 5.87 21.13 -14.99
CA MET A 1 5.06 20.43 -13.97
C MET A 1 5.96 19.39 -13.33
N THR A 2 5.99 19.35 -12.01
CA THR A 2 6.83 18.40 -11.26
C THR A 2 6.21 17.00 -11.34
N LYS A 3 6.91 16.04 -11.93
CA LYS A 3 6.45 14.67 -12.03
C LYS A 3 6.64 13.95 -10.70
N ILE A 4 5.56 13.72 -9.98
CA ILE A 4 5.56 13.06 -8.67
C ILE A 4 5.18 11.59 -8.85
N VAL A 5 5.94 10.68 -8.26
CA VAL A 5 5.60 9.26 -8.18
C VAL A 5 5.51 8.85 -6.72
N LEU A 6 4.49 8.09 -6.38
CA LEU A 6 4.30 7.54 -5.05
C LEU A 6 4.37 6.01 -5.08
N VAL A 7 5.09 5.45 -4.13
CA VAL A 7 5.09 4.02 -3.83
C VAL A 7 4.76 3.79 -2.36
N GLY A 8 3.96 2.78 -2.09
CA GLY A 8 3.50 2.48 -0.74
C GLY A 8 2.54 1.31 -0.70
N ASP A 9 1.83 1.20 0.41
CA ASP A 9 0.89 0.11 0.63
C ASP A 9 -0.59 0.57 0.72
N CYS A 10 -1.40 -0.13 1.50
CA CYS A 10 -2.85 0.04 1.59
C CYS A 10 -3.32 1.44 1.99
N ILE A 11 -2.57 2.20 2.81
CA ILE A 11 -2.94 3.58 3.19
C ILE A 11 -3.00 4.48 1.96
N ALA A 12 -2.02 4.32 1.06
CA ALA A 12 -1.94 5.11 -0.15
C ALA A 12 -2.81 4.58 -1.31
N THR A 13 -3.41 3.41 -1.17
CA THR A 13 -4.40 2.88 -2.12
C THR A 13 -5.83 3.22 -1.76
N GLY A 14 -6.06 3.88 -0.61
CA GLY A 14 -7.41 4.13 -0.10
C GLY A 14 -8.17 2.84 0.30
N HIS A 15 -7.45 1.75 0.55
CA HIS A 15 -8.04 0.46 0.87
C HIS A 15 -9.12 0.57 1.94
N ASN A 16 -10.30 0.05 1.65
CA ASN A 16 -11.50 0.10 2.49
C ASN A 16 -12.11 1.50 2.74
N CYS A 17 -11.68 2.56 2.08
CA CYS A 17 -12.26 3.90 2.27
C CYS A 17 -13.74 3.99 1.85
N LEU A 18 -14.20 3.12 0.96
CA LEU A 18 -15.60 3.01 0.52
C LEU A 18 -16.45 2.08 1.41
N VAL A 19 -15.86 1.34 2.34
CA VAL A 19 -16.61 0.40 3.18
C VAL A 19 -17.74 1.07 3.98
N PRO A 20 -17.55 2.24 4.60
CA PRO A 20 -18.64 2.92 5.30
C PRO A 20 -19.82 3.26 4.39
N GLU A 21 -19.57 3.68 3.16
CA GLU A 21 -20.61 4.01 2.17
C GLU A 21 -21.35 2.75 1.69
N ILE A 22 -20.58 1.72 1.31
CA ILE A 22 -21.14 0.46 0.77
C ILE A 22 -21.92 -0.30 1.86
N SER A 23 -21.43 -0.33 3.09
CA SER A 23 -22.10 -1.00 4.21
C SER A 23 -23.30 -0.25 4.74
N GLY A 24 -23.35 1.07 4.56
CA GLY A 24 -24.29 1.97 5.22
C GLY A 24 -23.99 2.16 6.72
N ASP A 25 -22.82 1.68 7.20
CA ASP A 25 -22.38 1.78 8.57
C ASP A 25 -21.02 2.51 8.64
N PRO A 26 -20.98 3.74 9.18
CA PRO A 26 -19.74 4.50 9.28
C PRO A 26 -18.69 3.88 10.21
N ASN A 27 -19.10 2.91 11.05
CA ASN A 27 -18.25 2.22 12.02
C ASN A 27 -18.13 0.72 11.73
N CYS A 28 -18.32 0.31 10.47
CA CYS A 28 -18.29 -1.08 10.05
C CYS A 28 -17.04 -1.82 10.58
N ASN A 29 -17.25 -2.82 11.44
CA ASN A 29 -16.18 -3.61 12.03
C ASN A 29 -15.73 -4.72 11.08
N LEU A 30 -14.63 -4.51 10.39
CA LEU A 30 -14.06 -5.49 9.45
C LEU A 30 -13.40 -6.71 10.11
N ASP A 31 -13.27 -6.76 11.43
CA ASP A 31 -12.75 -7.95 12.14
C ASP A 31 -13.83 -8.99 12.38
N ASP A 32 -15.11 -8.59 12.34
CA ASP A 32 -16.25 -9.49 12.49
C ASP A 32 -16.50 -10.30 11.20
N LEU A 33 -16.57 -11.62 11.32
CA LEU A 33 -16.79 -12.54 10.20
C LEU A 33 -18.18 -12.39 9.57
N GLU A 34 -19.20 -12.11 10.36
CA GLU A 34 -20.56 -11.91 9.85
C GLU A 34 -20.66 -10.59 9.09
N VAL A 35 -20.03 -9.53 9.62
CA VAL A 35 -19.90 -8.24 8.93
C VAL A 35 -19.17 -8.41 7.58
N LYS A 36 -18.08 -9.18 7.56
CA LYS A 36 -17.36 -9.48 6.31
C LYS A 36 -18.24 -10.21 5.29
N ARG A 37 -19.07 -11.15 5.74
CA ARG A 37 -19.98 -11.90 4.86
C ARG A 37 -21.03 -10.98 4.26
N GLN A 38 -21.69 -10.18 5.10
CA GLN A 38 -22.71 -9.21 4.66
C GLN A 38 -22.10 -8.13 3.75
N LEU A 39 -20.87 -7.69 4.04
CA LEU A 39 -20.17 -6.72 3.20
C LEU A 39 -19.90 -7.25 1.80
N LYS A 40 -19.63 -8.54 1.63
CA LYS A 40 -19.49 -9.18 0.31
C LYS A 40 -20.73 -8.96 -0.54
N ASP A 41 -21.90 -9.25 0.02
CA ASP A 41 -23.17 -9.12 -0.70
C ASP A 41 -23.45 -7.65 -1.03
N LYS A 42 -23.21 -6.75 -0.09
CA LYS A 42 -23.35 -5.30 -0.30
C LYS A 42 -22.38 -4.74 -1.36
N ILE A 43 -21.16 -5.26 -1.46
CA ILE A 43 -20.21 -4.87 -2.53
C ILE A 43 -20.74 -5.31 -3.90
N VAL A 44 -21.31 -6.50 -3.99
CA VAL A 44 -21.94 -6.97 -5.23
C VAL A 44 -23.16 -6.12 -5.59
N GLU A 45 -24.05 -5.83 -4.62
CA GLU A 45 -25.19 -4.94 -4.82
C GLU A 45 -24.76 -3.53 -5.27
N TRP A 46 -23.72 -2.97 -4.64
CA TRP A 46 -23.15 -1.70 -5.03
C TRP A 46 -22.65 -1.71 -6.48
N TYR A 47 -21.96 -2.77 -6.89
CA TYR A 47 -21.45 -2.93 -8.26
C TYR A 47 -22.60 -3.05 -9.29
N LEU A 48 -23.62 -3.84 -8.98
CA LEU A 48 -24.75 -4.11 -9.89
C LEU A 48 -25.70 -2.93 -10.09
N LYS A 49 -25.59 -1.86 -9.31
CA LYS A 49 -26.38 -0.63 -9.55
C LYS A 49 -26.06 -0.02 -10.91
N ASP A 50 -24.79 -0.06 -11.32
CA ASP A 50 -24.32 0.59 -12.54
C ASP A 50 -23.79 -0.41 -13.60
N ASN A 51 -23.78 -1.73 -13.29
CA ASN A 51 -23.18 -2.74 -14.15
C ASN A 51 -24.10 -3.97 -14.30
N GLN A 52 -24.02 -4.63 -15.45
CA GLN A 52 -24.68 -5.92 -15.64
C GLN A 52 -23.81 -7.06 -15.12
N ALA A 53 -24.44 -8.09 -14.52
CA ALA A 53 -23.73 -9.26 -14.03
C ALA A 53 -23.08 -10.04 -15.19
N GLN A 54 -21.79 -10.35 -15.03
CA GLN A 54 -21.01 -11.24 -15.89
C GLN A 54 -20.66 -12.53 -15.15
N SER A 55 -19.82 -13.37 -15.76
CA SER A 55 -19.51 -14.73 -15.28
C SER A 55 -18.93 -14.83 -13.87
N ASP A 56 -18.29 -13.78 -13.35
CA ASP A 56 -17.73 -13.72 -11.99
C ASP A 56 -18.00 -12.36 -11.33
N VAL A 57 -19.28 -12.11 -11.05
CA VAL A 57 -19.75 -10.83 -10.50
C VAL A 57 -19.05 -10.45 -9.18
N VAL A 58 -18.71 -11.41 -8.33
CA VAL A 58 -18.04 -11.14 -7.05
C VAL A 58 -16.64 -10.57 -7.30
N LYS A 59 -15.89 -11.20 -8.21
CA LYS A 59 -14.56 -10.75 -8.59
C LYS A 59 -14.61 -9.36 -9.21
N GLU A 60 -15.50 -9.15 -10.15
CA GLU A 60 -15.69 -7.87 -10.83
C GLU A 60 -16.05 -6.75 -9.86
N ALA A 61 -16.98 -7.02 -8.93
CA ALA A 61 -17.38 -6.07 -7.90
C ALA A 61 -16.23 -5.66 -6.98
N TYR A 62 -15.38 -6.61 -6.55
CA TYR A 62 -14.19 -6.30 -5.75
C TYR A 62 -13.14 -5.53 -6.55
N MET A 63 -12.96 -5.83 -7.83
CA MET A 63 -12.04 -5.10 -8.69
C MET A 63 -12.50 -3.66 -8.92
N ALA A 64 -13.78 -3.46 -9.18
CA ALA A 64 -14.38 -2.14 -9.34
C ALA A 64 -14.27 -1.32 -8.06
N LYS A 65 -14.58 -1.93 -6.88
CA LYS A 65 -14.37 -1.31 -5.58
C LYS A 65 -12.94 -0.85 -5.39
N TYR A 66 -11.96 -1.73 -5.63
CA TYR A 66 -10.55 -1.40 -5.46
C TYR A 66 -10.10 -0.29 -6.41
N ALA A 67 -10.49 -0.33 -7.68
CA ALA A 67 -10.19 0.73 -8.63
C ALA A 67 -10.76 2.07 -8.17
N LYS A 68 -12.03 2.07 -7.70
CA LYS A 68 -12.69 3.28 -7.20
C LYS A 68 -12.05 3.81 -5.92
N GLU A 69 -11.65 2.95 -5.00
CA GLU A 69 -10.92 3.34 -3.80
C GLU A 69 -9.58 4.00 -4.15
N LYS A 70 -8.86 3.47 -5.13
CA LYS A 70 -7.59 4.04 -5.59
C LYS A 70 -7.77 5.42 -6.24
N GLU A 71 -8.86 5.64 -6.98
CA GLU A 71 -9.21 6.94 -7.54
C GLU A 71 -9.53 7.98 -6.44
N LEU A 72 -10.09 7.55 -5.31
CA LEU A 72 -10.49 8.40 -4.18
C LEU A 72 -9.41 8.54 -3.12
N ALA A 73 -8.33 7.76 -3.21
CA ALA A 73 -7.21 7.79 -2.28
C ALA A 73 -6.49 9.14 -2.30
N TRP A 74 -5.87 9.50 -1.18
CA TRP A 74 -5.19 10.80 -1.04
C TRP A 74 -4.17 11.13 -2.14
N PRO A 75 -3.46 10.17 -2.77
CA PRO A 75 -2.53 10.52 -3.84
C PRO A 75 -3.21 11.11 -5.08
N SER A 76 -4.48 10.74 -5.34
CA SER A 76 -5.25 11.29 -6.47
C SER A 76 -5.60 12.77 -6.32
N HIS A 77 -5.50 13.29 -5.10
CA HIS A 77 -5.70 14.71 -4.79
C HIS A 77 -4.40 15.52 -4.82
N ILE A 78 -3.27 14.89 -5.11
CA ILE A 78 -1.99 15.56 -5.35
C ILE A 78 -1.83 15.77 -6.84
N PRO A 79 -1.66 17.01 -7.33
CA PRO A 79 -1.47 17.29 -8.75
C PRO A 79 -0.29 16.52 -9.33
N ASP A 80 -0.46 15.96 -10.53
CA ASP A 80 0.58 15.24 -11.28
C ASP A 80 1.22 14.03 -10.54
N CYS A 81 0.52 13.47 -9.54
CA CYS A 81 0.99 12.32 -8.79
C CYS A 81 0.57 10.99 -9.44
N VAL A 82 1.57 10.19 -9.83
CA VAL A 82 1.36 8.81 -10.28
C VAL A 82 1.39 7.88 -9.08
N ASN A 83 0.25 7.29 -8.74
CA ASN A 83 0.10 6.36 -7.62
C ASN A 83 0.41 4.92 -8.05
N LEU A 84 1.60 4.41 -7.73
CA LEU A 84 2.04 3.03 -7.94
C LEU A 84 1.78 2.12 -6.74
N CYS A 85 1.16 2.63 -5.67
CA CYS A 85 0.92 1.86 -4.45
C CYS A 85 0.05 0.63 -4.70
N ARG A 86 0.35 -0.43 -3.95
CA ARG A 86 -0.39 -1.70 -3.99
C ARG A 86 -0.63 -2.21 -2.58
N VAL A 87 -1.83 -2.73 -2.34
CA VAL A 87 -2.17 -3.38 -1.06
C VAL A 87 -1.21 -4.52 -0.78
N GLY A 88 -0.70 -4.61 0.45
CA GLY A 88 0.21 -5.68 0.87
C GLY A 88 1.63 -5.55 0.33
N ASP A 89 2.02 -4.39 -0.19
CA ASP A 89 3.38 -4.18 -0.71
C ASP A 89 4.41 -4.01 0.40
N THR A 90 5.67 -4.14 0.05
CA THR A 90 6.84 -3.97 0.90
C THR A 90 7.90 -3.19 0.16
N PHE A 91 8.93 -2.67 0.83
CA PHE A 91 10.04 -1.97 0.16
C PHE A 91 10.69 -2.77 -0.97
N GLN A 92 10.66 -4.10 -0.90
CA GLN A 92 11.14 -4.93 -2.01
C GLN A 92 10.22 -4.86 -3.21
N GLY A 93 8.90 -4.93 -3.01
CA GLY A 93 7.93 -4.78 -4.09
C GLY A 93 7.92 -3.37 -4.67
N MET A 94 7.94 -2.35 -3.81
CA MET A 94 8.06 -0.95 -4.20
C MET A 94 9.30 -0.69 -5.07
N HIS A 95 10.44 -1.31 -4.71
CA HIS A 95 11.68 -1.20 -5.49
C HIS A 95 11.51 -1.73 -6.92
N GLU A 96 10.82 -2.86 -7.10
CA GLU A 96 10.57 -3.41 -8.42
C GLU A 96 9.61 -2.53 -9.23
N LEU A 97 8.55 -2.02 -8.61
CA LEU A 97 7.61 -1.09 -9.24
C LEU A 97 8.29 0.18 -9.75
N ILE A 98 9.17 0.77 -8.94
CA ILE A 98 9.91 1.97 -9.34
C ILE A 98 10.83 1.66 -10.52
N LYS A 99 11.51 0.51 -10.52
CA LYS A 99 12.34 0.11 -11.65
C LYS A 99 11.55 0.01 -12.95
N GLU A 100 10.41 -0.68 -12.91
CA GLU A 100 9.51 -0.82 -14.04
C GLU A 100 9.05 0.56 -14.52
N HIS A 101 8.57 1.39 -13.61
CA HIS A 101 8.12 2.75 -13.95
C HIS A 101 9.21 3.60 -14.59
N ILE A 102 10.44 3.57 -14.06
CA ILE A 102 11.57 4.35 -14.61
C ILE A 102 11.96 3.85 -16.00
N GLN A 103 11.92 2.55 -16.24
CA GLN A 103 12.19 1.98 -17.56
C GLN A 103 11.19 2.44 -18.62
N GLU A 104 9.92 2.57 -18.26
CA GLU A 104 8.85 2.93 -19.18
C GLU A 104 8.66 4.45 -19.32
N ASN A 105 8.85 5.20 -18.24
CA ASN A 105 8.42 6.58 -18.12
C ASN A 105 9.56 7.58 -17.80
N GLY A 106 10.79 7.08 -17.57
CA GLY A 106 11.91 7.89 -17.10
C GLY A 106 11.84 8.24 -15.62
N ASN A 107 12.85 8.99 -15.13
CA ASN A 107 12.95 9.38 -13.74
C ASN A 107 11.83 10.36 -13.34
N PRO A 108 11.19 10.20 -12.17
CA PRO A 108 10.38 11.25 -11.57
C PRO A 108 11.25 12.37 -11.00
N ASP A 109 10.68 13.56 -10.84
CA ASP A 109 11.33 14.68 -10.14
C ASP A 109 11.32 14.47 -8.62
N LEU A 110 10.22 13.89 -8.13
CA LEU A 110 10.02 13.57 -6.71
C LEU A 110 9.42 12.17 -6.55
N LEU A 111 10.03 11.37 -5.69
CA LEU A 111 9.51 10.09 -5.27
C LEU A 111 9.05 10.16 -3.82
N LEU A 112 7.76 9.96 -3.58
CA LEU A 112 7.20 9.78 -2.26
C LEU A 112 7.19 8.29 -1.91
N ILE A 113 7.66 7.94 -0.72
CA ILE A 113 7.72 6.55 -0.23
C ILE A 113 6.95 6.48 1.07
N THR A 114 5.93 5.63 1.17
CA THR A 114 5.29 5.37 2.46
C THR A 114 5.89 4.14 3.12
N ASP A 115 5.78 4.06 4.43
CA ASP A 115 5.98 2.80 5.14
C ASP A 115 4.81 1.83 4.85
N TYR A 116 4.88 0.64 5.41
CA TYR A 116 3.87 -0.40 5.22
C TYR A 116 3.66 -1.22 6.50
N ASP A 117 2.53 -1.93 6.59
CA ASP A 117 2.25 -2.80 7.72
C ASP A 117 3.31 -3.89 7.87
N ALA A 118 3.88 -4.01 9.09
CA ALA A 118 4.93 -4.96 9.40
C ALA A 118 4.54 -6.44 9.18
N THR A 119 3.24 -6.74 9.09
CA THR A 119 2.73 -8.08 8.79
C THR A 119 2.80 -8.43 7.31
N HIS A 120 2.93 -7.43 6.44
CA HIS A 120 3.00 -7.67 5.00
C HIS A 120 4.25 -8.49 4.62
N ARG A 121 4.07 -9.39 3.70
CA ARG A 121 5.13 -10.26 3.18
C ARG A 121 5.16 -10.19 1.66
N CYS A 122 6.28 -9.71 1.14
CA CYS A 122 6.58 -9.74 -0.28
C CYS A 122 7.88 -10.51 -0.48
N VAL A 123 7.86 -11.46 -1.37
CA VAL A 123 9.02 -12.32 -1.67
C VAL A 123 9.19 -12.44 -3.17
N VAL A 124 10.41 -12.26 -3.63
CA VAL A 124 10.77 -12.60 -5.01
C VAL A 124 11.04 -14.10 -5.10
N VAL A 125 10.31 -14.76 -5.99
CA VAL A 125 10.46 -16.19 -6.30
C VAL A 125 10.90 -16.33 -7.76
N HIS A 126 11.94 -17.08 -8.00
CA HIS A 126 12.36 -17.47 -9.36
C HIS A 126 11.80 -18.84 -9.69
N HIS A 127 11.14 -18.95 -10.84
CA HIS A 127 10.55 -20.19 -11.34
C HIS A 127 10.62 -20.21 -12.87
N GLU A 128 11.15 -21.27 -13.47
CA GLU A 128 11.33 -21.44 -14.92
C GLU A 128 11.98 -20.22 -15.62
N GLY A 129 13.05 -19.68 -15.02
CA GLY A 129 13.76 -18.52 -15.54
C GLY A 129 13.02 -17.19 -15.38
N LYS A 130 11.79 -17.18 -14.87
CA LYS A 130 10.99 -15.99 -14.62
C LYS A 130 11.08 -15.54 -13.17
N LYS A 131 11.01 -14.23 -12.98
CA LYS A 131 10.96 -13.58 -11.67
C LYS A 131 9.50 -13.26 -11.32
N HIS A 132 9.06 -13.73 -10.15
CA HIS A 132 7.73 -13.47 -9.61
C HIS A 132 7.84 -12.68 -8.31
N VAL A 133 7.14 -11.55 -8.19
CA VAL A 133 7.01 -10.77 -6.96
C VAL A 133 5.69 -11.17 -6.29
N VAL A 134 5.77 -12.07 -5.30
CA VAL A 134 4.59 -12.65 -4.65
C VAL A 134 4.34 -11.97 -3.32
N ARG A 135 3.10 -11.59 -3.04
CA ARG A 135 2.65 -10.92 -1.82
C ARG A 135 1.68 -11.80 -1.05
N ARG A 136 1.80 -11.86 0.31
CA ARG A 136 0.95 -12.71 1.15
C ARG A 136 -0.51 -12.28 1.12
N ASP A 137 -0.76 -10.97 1.21
CA ASP A 137 -2.12 -10.42 1.32
C ASP A 137 -2.82 -10.26 -0.03
N TRP A 138 -2.13 -10.62 -1.09
CA TRP A 138 -2.66 -10.75 -2.45
C TRP A 138 -3.35 -12.09 -2.64
N ASN A 139 -4.07 -12.50 -1.62
CA ASN A 139 -5.02 -13.56 -1.75
C ASN A 139 -6.06 -13.15 -2.77
N PHE A 140 -5.91 -13.59 -4.03
CA PHE A 140 -6.98 -13.81 -5.02
C PHE A 140 -8.09 -12.73 -5.13
N ARG A 141 -8.17 -11.79 -4.16
CA ARG A 141 -9.24 -10.80 -4.03
C ARG A 141 -8.97 -9.51 -4.76
N ASN A 142 -7.69 -9.09 -4.86
CA ASN A 142 -7.35 -7.76 -5.35
C ASN A 142 -6.63 -7.72 -6.70
N GLU A 143 -6.02 -8.82 -7.17
CA GLU A 143 -5.58 -9.03 -8.55
C GLU A 143 -5.83 -10.49 -8.95
N PRO A 144 -7.06 -10.85 -9.21
CA PRO A 144 -7.41 -12.21 -9.63
C PRO A 144 -6.83 -12.60 -10.99
N GLN A 145 -6.23 -11.66 -11.71
CA GLN A 145 -5.54 -11.89 -12.97
C GLN A 145 -4.16 -12.53 -12.78
N VAL A 146 -3.56 -12.41 -11.61
CA VAL A 146 -2.25 -13.00 -11.32
C VAL A 146 -2.46 -14.36 -10.66
N LYS A 147 -2.70 -15.40 -11.47
CA LYS A 147 -2.56 -16.78 -11.01
C LYS A 147 -1.08 -17.10 -10.91
N TRP A 148 -0.56 -17.17 -9.69
CA TRP A 148 0.76 -17.71 -9.47
C TRP A 148 0.72 -19.21 -9.72
N PRO A 149 1.70 -19.80 -10.44
CA PRO A 149 1.87 -21.25 -10.46
C PRO A 149 1.95 -21.80 -9.02
N ASP A 150 1.37 -22.96 -8.78
CA ASP A 150 1.31 -23.56 -7.43
C ASP A 150 2.70 -23.71 -6.81
N GLU A 151 3.71 -24.02 -7.61
CA GLU A 151 5.11 -24.13 -7.18
C GLU A 151 5.68 -22.77 -6.72
N VAL A 152 5.31 -21.68 -7.41
CA VAL A 152 5.71 -20.32 -7.02
C VAL A 152 5.09 -19.96 -5.68
N TYR A 153 3.80 -20.24 -5.50
CA TYR A 153 3.07 -19.98 -4.26
C TYR A 153 3.59 -20.84 -3.10
N THR A 154 3.87 -22.12 -3.34
CA THR A 154 4.47 -23.02 -2.34
C THR A 154 5.84 -22.54 -1.87
N LYS A 155 6.71 -22.12 -2.81
CA LYS A 155 8.02 -21.52 -2.48
C LYS A 155 7.86 -20.22 -1.68
N PHE A 156 6.85 -19.39 -2.01
CA PHE A 156 6.54 -18.18 -1.27
C PHE A 156 6.13 -18.50 0.18
N LEU A 157 5.16 -19.41 0.39
CA LEU A 157 4.70 -19.81 1.72
C LEU A 157 5.85 -20.34 2.59
N LYS A 158 6.70 -21.22 2.04
CA LYS A 158 7.88 -21.72 2.75
C LYS A 158 8.78 -20.58 3.22
N LYS A 159 9.09 -19.63 2.36
CA LYS A 159 9.89 -18.45 2.72
C LYS A 159 9.22 -17.56 3.77
N CYS A 160 7.89 -17.41 3.75
CA CYS A 160 7.17 -16.67 4.77
C CYS A 160 7.29 -17.32 6.15
N ILE A 161 7.09 -18.66 6.23
CA ILE A 161 7.23 -19.43 7.46
C ILE A 161 8.65 -19.32 8.02
N GLU A 162 9.66 -19.52 7.17
CA GLU A 162 11.08 -19.36 7.56
C GLU A 162 11.35 -17.97 8.15
N GLN A 163 10.76 -16.90 7.56
CA GLN A 163 10.94 -15.53 8.05
C GLN A 163 10.22 -15.26 9.36
N GLU A 164 9.06 -15.86 9.58
CA GLU A 164 8.31 -15.71 10.84
C GLU A 164 9.05 -16.34 12.02
N GLN A 165 9.76 -17.43 11.79
CA GLN A 165 10.58 -18.11 12.80
C GLN A 165 11.79 -17.29 13.27
N LEU A 166 12.24 -16.31 12.48
CA LEU A 166 13.45 -15.52 12.79
C LEU A 166 13.22 -14.36 13.78
N GLY A 167 11.98 -14.11 14.19
CA GLY A 167 11.62 -13.14 15.22
C GLY A 167 11.63 -11.66 14.81
N LYS A 168 11.17 -10.81 15.74
CA LYS A 168 10.93 -9.37 15.48
C LYS A 168 12.21 -8.58 15.12
N GLU A 169 13.31 -8.83 15.80
CA GLU A 169 14.56 -8.10 15.54
C GLU A 169 15.14 -8.39 14.15
N TRP A 170 15.02 -9.62 13.68
CA TRP A 170 15.39 -9.96 12.32
C TRP A 170 14.48 -9.22 11.30
N GLN A 171 13.17 -9.15 11.58
CA GLN A 171 12.22 -8.43 10.74
C GLN A 171 12.56 -6.94 10.63
N LYS A 172 12.87 -6.26 11.75
CA LYS A 172 13.33 -4.87 11.74
C LYS A 172 14.58 -4.69 10.86
N LYS A 173 15.60 -5.55 11.06
CA LYS A 173 16.81 -5.53 10.23
C LYS A 173 16.53 -5.79 8.75
N LYS A 174 15.58 -6.67 8.44
CA LYS A 174 15.14 -6.91 7.07
C LYS A 174 14.47 -5.68 6.46
N HIS A 175 13.59 -5.01 7.22
CA HIS A 175 12.95 -3.77 6.79
C HIS A 175 14.00 -2.71 6.46
N GLN A 176 14.92 -2.44 7.37
CA GLN A 176 16.00 -1.48 7.16
C GLN A 176 16.86 -1.83 5.94
N ARG A 177 17.24 -3.09 5.76
CA ARG A 177 18.00 -3.53 4.58
C ARG A 177 17.24 -3.34 3.27
N SER A 178 15.93 -3.60 3.28
CA SER A 178 15.10 -3.46 2.08
C SER A 178 14.90 -1.99 1.73
N LEU A 179 14.65 -1.13 2.72
CA LEU A 179 14.62 0.32 2.56
C LEU A 179 15.96 0.86 2.07
N GLY A 180 17.06 0.41 2.66
CA GLY A 180 18.42 0.82 2.25
C GLY A 180 18.73 0.48 0.80
N ARG A 181 18.29 -0.69 0.29
CA ARG A 181 18.44 -1.04 -1.13
C ARG A 181 17.64 -0.12 -2.04
N LEU A 182 16.40 0.19 -1.65
CA LEU A 182 15.54 1.11 -2.37
C LEU A 182 16.17 2.51 -2.43
N ILE A 183 16.61 3.05 -1.29
CA ILE A 183 17.26 4.37 -1.21
C ILE A 183 18.54 4.39 -2.06
N LYS A 184 19.38 3.34 -1.97
CA LYS A 184 20.61 3.26 -2.77
C LYS A 184 20.30 3.31 -4.28
N PHE A 185 19.26 2.60 -4.70
CA PHE A 185 18.80 2.62 -6.09
C PHE A 185 18.34 4.02 -6.50
N ILE A 186 17.48 4.66 -5.70
CA ILE A 186 16.94 6.01 -5.95
C ILE A 186 18.09 7.03 -6.08
N LYS A 187 19.03 7.00 -5.13
CA LYS A 187 20.24 7.88 -5.16
C LYS A 187 21.07 7.65 -6.42
N SER A 188 21.24 6.39 -6.86
CA SER A 188 22.00 6.08 -8.08
C SER A 188 21.33 6.62 -9.35
N LYS A 189 20.06 6.98 -9.29
CA LYS A 189 19.29 7.59 -10.37
C LYS A 189 19.19 9.12 -10.27
N GLY A 190 19.74 9.71 -9.19
CA GLY A 190 19.64 11.14 -8.94
C GLY A 190 18.24 11.64 -8.62
N ILE A 191 17.35 10.77 -8.13
CA ILE A 191 15.94 11.10 -7.85
C ILE A 191 15.85 11.67 -6.43
N ARG A 192 15.17 12.82 -6.27
CA ARG A 192 14.76 13.33 -4.96
C ARG A 192 13.71 12.40 -4.37
N SER A 193 13.83 12.04 -3.08
CA SER A 193 12.86 11.20 -2.40
C SER A 193 12.54 11.70 -1.01
N GLU A 194 11.27 11.58 -0.62
CA GLU A 194 10.76 11.90 0.71
C GLU A 194 10.07 10.66 1.29
N PHE A 195 10.27 10.42 2.60
CA PHE A 195 9.71 9.28 3.30
C PHE A 195 8.60 9.72 4.23
N LEU A 196 7.42 9.11 4.03
CA LEU A 196 6.20 9.38 4.77
C LEU A 196 5.93 8.22 5.74
N LEU A 197 6.00 8.48 7.04
CA LEU A 197 5.76 7.48 8.09
C LEU A 197 4.31 7.59 8.57
N PHE A 198 3.52 6.54 8.36
CA PHE A 198 2.14 6.45 8.81
C PHE A 198 1.95 5.55 10.04
N HIS A 199 2.85 4.59 10.27
CA HIS A 199 2.73 3.61 11.34
C HIS A 199 3.79 3.85 12.43
N ASP A 200 3.37 4.13 13.66
CA ASP A 200 4.27 4.40 14.80
C ASP A 200 5.17 3.21 15.17
N TYR A 201 4.69 1.98 14.97
CA TYR A 201 5.50 0.77 15.17
C TYR A 201 6.67 0.64 14.16
N ASN A 202 6.68 1.45 13.11
CA ASN A 202 7.78 1.55 12.16
C ASN A 202 8.79 2.69 12.50
N SER A 203 8.69 3.30 13.66
CA SER A 203 9.58 4.38 14.12
C SER A 203 11.09 4.03 14.00
N HIS A 204 11.45 2.75 14.08
CA HIS A 204 12.81 2.25 13.85
C HIS A 204 13.35 2.56 12.43
N LEU A 205 12.48 2.88 11.47
CA LEU A 205 12.86 3.28 10.11
C LEU A 205 13.26 4.76 10.04
N THR A 206 12.72 5.60 10.94
CA THR A 206 13.00 7.04 10.97
C THR A 206 14.50 7.31 11.19
N GLU A 207 15.07 6.75 12.25
CA GLU A 207 16.48 6.89 12.55
C GLU A 207 17.36 6.34 11.42
N TYR A 208 16.97 5.18 10.89
CA TYR A 208 17.70 4.55 9.79
C TYR A 208 17.65 5.40 8.51
N TYR A 209 16.48 5.92 8.13
CA TYR A 209 16.31 6.76 6.94
C TYR A 209 17.12 8.05 7.05
N ASN A 210 17.01 8.76 8.19
CA ASN A 210 17.75 9.99 8.45
C ASN A 210 19.27 9.76 8.33
N LYS A 211 19.78 8.67 8.91
CA LYS A 211 21.19 8.29 8.84
C LYS A 211 21.67 8.03 7.40
N VAL A 212 20.84 7.36 6.59
CA VAL A 212 21.24 6.94 5.23
C VAL A 212 21.08 8.07 4.22
N THR A 213 20.08 8.92 4.39
CA THR A 213 19.76 9.99 3.41
C THR A 213 20.30 11.35 3.79
N GLY A 214 20.40 11.64 5.07
CA GLY A 214 20.59 13.00 5.60
C GLY A 214 19.31 13.83 5.60
N SER A 215 18.17 13.27 5.13
CA SER A 215 16.88 13.92 5.08
C SER A 215 16.01 13.51 6.26
N LYS A 216 15.06 14.37 6.65
CA LYS A 216 14.08 14.04 7.69
C LYS A 216 12.98 13.15 7.14
N VAL A 217 12.41 12.32 8.02
CA VAL A 217 11.17 11.60 7.77
C VAL A 217 10.00 12.54 8.06
N HIS A 218 9.00 12.53 7.20
CA HIS A 218 7.73 13.21 7.45
C HIS A 218 6.84 12.27 8.27
N ASP A 219 6.75 12.54 9.57
CA ASP A 219 5.96 11.73 10.50
C ASP A 219 4.48 12.14 10.42
N LEU A 220 3.68 11.26 9.85
CA LEU A 220 2.24 11.41 9.66
C LEU A 220 1.42 10.54 10.63
N THR A 221 2.06 9.94 11.64
CA THR A 221 1.39 9.07 12.62
C THR A 221 0.31 9.81 13.39
N ASP A 222 0.53 11.08 13.76
CA ASP A 222 -0.47 11.89 14.43
C ASP A 222 -1.61 12.31 13.50
N VAL A 223 -1.34 12.50 12.22
CA VAL A 223 -2.39 12.76 11.22
C VAL A 223 -3.31 11.56 11.11
N GLN A 224 -2.76 10.35 11.13
CA GLN A 224 -3.53 9.11 11.13
C GLN A 224 -4.29 8.91 12.47
N LYS A 225 -3.65 9.14 13.62
CA LYS A 225 -4.29 8.99 14.96
C LYS A 225 -5.47 9.94 15.19
N ARG A 226 -5.47 11.14 14.61
CA ARG A 226 -6.62 12.06 14.67
C ARG A 226 -7.90 11.46 14.08
N TYR A 227 -7.78 10.35 13.39
CA TYR A 227 -8.85 9.66 12.69
C TYR A 227 -9.12 8.25 13.22
N CYS A 228 -8.69 7.95 14.45
CA CYS A 228 -9.14 6.77 15.16
C CYS A 228 -10.67 6.82 15.35
N ASP A 229 -11.30 5.65 15.49
CA ASP A 229 -12.72 5.59 15.81
C ASP A 229 -13.02 6.24 17.19
N ALA A 230 -14.30 6.42 17.51
CA ALA A 230 -14.73 7.01 18.78
C ALA A 230 -14.21 6.27 20.03
N ASN A 231 -13.68 5.06 19.87
CA ASN A 231 -13.11 4.22 20.91
C ASN A 231 -11.57 4.24 20.95
N GLY A 232 -10.93 5.09 20.12
CA GLY A 232 -9.47 5.17 20.03
C GLY A 232 -8.82 3.99 19.30
N LYS A 233 -9.61 3.12 18.64
CA LYS A 233 -9.10 2.01 17.86
C LYS A 233 -8.56 2.55 16.53
N GLU A 234 -7.31 2.20 16.19
CA GLU A 234 -6.72 2.54 14.89
C GLU A 234 -7.61 2.03 13.76
N VAL A 235 -8.12 2.96 12.95
CA VAL A 235 -8.85 2.61 11.75
C VAL A 235 -7.82 2.50 10.62
N TYR A 236 -7.50 1.29 10.20
CA TYR A 236 -6.59 1.01 9.09
C TYR A 236 -7.08 1.55 7.74
N SER A 237 -8.29 2.07 7.68
CA SER A 237 -8.87 2.69 6.50
C SER A 237 -9.22 4.14 6.76
N LEU A 238 -8.57 5.03 6.03
CA LEU A 238 -8.89 6.45 6.06
C LEU A 238 -10.23 6.68 5.35
N LYS A 239 -11.19 7.30 6.04
CA LYS A 239 -12.48 7.70 5.44
C LYS A 239 -12.25 8.69 4.29
N LEU A 240 -13.20 8.79 3.35
CA LEU A 240 -13.08 9.67 2.16
C LEU A 240 -12.71 11.12 2.49
N GLN A 241 -13.31 11.69 3.55
CA GLN A 241 -13.01 13.06 3.98
C GLN A 241 -11.54 13.22 4.42
N GLN A 242 -10.95 12.18 4.99
CA GLN A 242 -9.58 12.16 5.48
C GLN A 242 -8.58 12.11 4.33
N GLN A 243 -8.93 11.49 3.21
CA GLN A 243 -8.07 11.38 2.04
C GLN A 243 -7.65 12.76 1.52
N LYS A 244 -8.61 13.69 1.37
CA LYS A 244 -8.31 15.06 0.92
C LYS A 244 -7.46 15.84 1.92
N HIS A 245 -7.73 15.67 3.22
CA HIS A 245 -6.98 16.36 4.25
C HIS A 245 -5.51 15.91 4.30
N ILE A 246 -5.25 14.60 4.17
CA ILE A 246 -3.89 14.07 4.10
C ILE A 246 -3.18 14.58 2.85
N ALA A 247 -3.84 14.58 1.69
CA ALA A 247 -3.26 15.11 0.47
C ALA A 247 -2.85 16.57 0.64
N GLN A 248 -3.73 17.41 1.18
CA GLN A 248 -3.44 18.83 1.42
C GLN A 248 -2.27 18.99 2.39
N HIS A 249 -2.25 18.23 3.50
CA HIS A 249 -1.15 18.29 4.45
C HIS A 249 0.20 17.91 3.79
N ILE A 250 0.23 16.89 2.93
CA ILE A 250 1.45 16.49 2.21
C ILE A 250 1.86 17.56 1.20
N ILE A 251 0.92 18.16 0.48
CA ILE A 251 1.22 19.27 -0.43
C ILE A 251 1.92 20.39 0.32
N ASP A 252 1.33 20.83 1.43
CA ASP A 252 1.79 22.00 2.19
C ASP A 252 3.13 21.76 2.91
N THR A 253 3.39 20.53 3.38
CA THR A 253 4.55 20.25 4.25
C THR A 253 5.68 19.49 3.59
N VAL A 254 5.43 18.82 2.45
CA VAL A 254 6.41 17.93 1.80
C VAL A 254 6.76 18.37 0.40
N ILE A 255 5.75 18.78 -0.39
CA ILE A 255 5.94 19.05 -1.82
C ILE A 255 6.36 20.50 -2.06
N THR A 256 5.77 21.45 -1.33
CA THR A 256 6.04 22.89 -1.50
C THR A 256 7.29 23.38 -0.76
N THR A 257 7.89 22.54 0.06
CA THR A 257 9.18 22.79 0.72
C THR A 257 10.34 22.23 -0.08
#